data_ce6d8f4c7b4fd60446091bf47121d2fb
#
_entry.id   ce6d8f4c7b4fd60446091bf47121d2fb
#
_cell.length_a   1.000
_cell.length_b   1.000
_cell.length_c   1.000
_cell.angle_alpha   90.00
_cell.angle_beta   90.00
_cell.angle_gamma   90.00
#
_symmetry.space_group_name_H-M   'P 1'
#
loop_
_entity.id
_entity.type
_entity.pdbx_description
1 polymer ?
#
loop_
_entity_poly.entity_id
_entity_poly.type
_entity_poly.pdbx_seq_one_letter_code
_entity_poly.pdbx_strand_id
1 'polypeptide(L)'
;MEPTTLGQNRTGAAVHARGISRMLEAVEELSPQGPISTAPIEAERLRNIAEADTIGSIPPPAALMKGAVKKGVALMNGVSPSLLMDKVGERIAFERTGTRLYDALISKYMTLAEATGEDLPPLDTITIEDGDGEAVIARIGETPLETLRRIRDEEHGHFLMLCEVMTQLGGDPTAQTPCADVAGTATMGVLQVVTDPRTTLAQCLNAALIAELTDTASWELLSELATKAGQGDLADRF
;
A
#
# COMPACT_ATOMS: atom_id res chain seq x y z
N MET A 1 10.42 -40.32 -3.31
CA MET A 1 10.55 -39.57 -2.04
C MET A 1 9.52 -40.16 -1.09
N GLU A 2 9.89 -40.67 0.06
CA GLU A 2 8.89 -41.13 1.03
C GLU A 2 8.16 -39.91 1.65
N PRO A 3 6.83 -40.00 1.81
CA PRO A 3 6.07 -38.93 2.39
C PRO A 3 6.51 -38.70 3.82
N THR A 4 6.89 -37.46 4.16
CA THR A 4 7.20 -37.04 5.52
C THR A 4 5.99 -37.09 6.40
N THR A 5 6.14 -37.48 7.66
CA THR A 5 5.06 -37.43 8.65
C THR A 5 4.60 -35.96 8.88
N LEU A 6 3.36 -35.74 9.32
CA LEU A 6 2.81 -34.38 9.55
C LEU A 6 3.73 -33.52 10.45
N GLY A 7 4.34 -34.10 11.51
CA GLY A 7 5.28 -33.39 12.37
C GLY A 7 6.61 -33.02 11.74
N GLN A 8 6.97 -33.64 10.61
CA GLN A 8 8.17 -33.37 9.82
C GLN A 8 7.86 -32.77 8.46
N ASN A 9 6.58 -32.54 8.17
CA ASN A 9 6.09 -32.05 6.89
C ASN A 9 6.29 -30.54 6.75
N ARG A 10 7.53 -30.11 6.55
CA ARG A 10 7.90 -28.70 6.42
C ARG A 10 7.36 -28.02 5.16
N THR A 11 6.97 -28.80 4.15
CA THR A 11 6.48 -28.31 2.86
C THR A 11 4.97 -28.52 2.69
N GLY A 12 4.30 -29.18 3.63
CA GLY A 12 2.90 -29.57 3.49
C GLY A 12 2.68 -30.77 2.55
N ALA A 13 3.72 -31.33 1.94
CA ALA A 13 3.62 -32.38 0.91
C ALA A 13 2.92 -33.67 1.41
N ALA A 14 3.04 -34.01 2.68
CA ALA A 14 2.40 -35.21 3.23
C ALA A 14 0.88 -35.10 3.43
N VAL A 15 0.30 -33.88 3.36
CA VAL A 15 -1.14 -33.67 3.55
C VAL A 15 -1.96 -34.28 2.41
N HIS A 16 -1.41 -34.33 1.20
CA HIS A 16 -2.10 -34.87 0.03
C HIS A 16 -1.17 -35.74 -0.84
N ALA A 17 -0.74 -36.87 -0.30
CA ALA A 17 0.28 -37.75 -0.92
C ALA A 17 -0.01 -38.10 -2.40
N ARG A 18 -1.28 -38.45 -2.73
CA ARG A 18 -1.67 -38.80 -4.11
C ARG A 18 -1.57 -37.59 -5.06
N GLY A 19 -1.89 -36.38 -4.60
CA GLY A 19 -1.74 -35.14 -5.38
C GLY A 19 -0.27 -34.81 -5.63
N ILE A 20 0.57 -35.00 -4.63
CA ILE A 20 2.02 -34.80 -4.74
C ILE A 20 2.63 -35.79 -5.72
N SER A 21 2.27 -37.09 -5.66
CA SER A 21 2.76 -38.08 -6.65
C SER A 21 2.42 -37.67 -8.08
N ARG A 22 1.18 -37.27 -8.34
CA ARG A 22 0.77 -36.79 -9.67
C ARG A 22 1.51 -35.53 -10.12
N MET A 23 1.77 -34.62 -9.19
CA MET A 23 2.54 -33.41 -9.48
C MET A 23 4.00 -33.74 -9.82
N LEU A 24 4.62 -34.65 -9.08
CA LEU A 24 6.01 -35.12 -9.35
C LEU A 24 6.11 -35.85 -10.70
N GLU A 25 5.16 -36.70 -11.01
CA GLU A 25 5.05 -37.36 -12.32
C GLU A 25 4.95 -36.34 -13.46
N ALA A 26 4.07 -35.35 -13.31
CA ALA A 26 3.90 -34.29 -14.31
C ALA A 26 5.18 -33.42 -14.45
N VAL A 27 5.85 -33.11 -13.34
CA VAL A 27 7.12 -32.37 -13.36
C VAL A 27 8.21 -33.19 -14.06
N GLU A 28 8.31 -34.49 -13.81
CA GLU A 28 9.27 -35.35 -14.46
C GLU A 28 9.02 -35.46 -15.97
N GLU A 29 7.75 -35.56 -16.37
CA GLU A 29 7.33 -35.66 -17.78
C GLU A 29 7.54 -34.35 -18.55
N LEU A 30 7.16 -33.21 -17.92
CA LEU A 30 7.07 -31.91 -18.59
C LEU A 30 8.32 -31.05 -18.41
N SER A 31 9.19 -31.37 -17.45
CA SER A 31 10.40 -30.59 -17.20
C SER A 31 11.47 -30.85 -18.25
N PRO A 32 12.18 -29.82 -18.72
CA PRO A 32 13.31 -30.01 -19.61
C PRO A 32 14.37 -30.93 -19.00
N GLN A 33 14.93 -31.83 -19.82
CA GLN A 33 16.02 -32.71 -19.40
C GLN A 33 17.34 -31.93 -19.40
N GLY A 34 17.83 -31.56 -18.22
CA GLY A 34 19.07 -30.84 -18.03
C GLY A 34 18.97 -29.51 -17.28
N PRO A 35 20.07 -28.84 -17.00
CA PRO A 35 20.07 -27.57 -16.31
C PRO A 35 19.41 -26.47 -17.16
N ILE A 36 18.39 -25.81 -16.58
CA ILE A 36 17.76 -24.66 -17.20
C ILE A 36 18.59 -23.43 -16.84
N SER A 37 19.04 -22.71 -17.88
CA SER A 37 19.70 -21.42 -17.69
C SER A 37 18.67 -20.29 -17.68
N THR A 38 18.68 -19.43 -16.66
CA THR A 38 17.91 -18.20 -16.60
C THR A 38 18.57 -17.04 -17.35
N ALA A 39 19.81 -17.22 -17.82
CA ALA A 39 20.59 -16.18 -18.48
C ALA A 39 19.89 -15.49 -19.68
N PRO A 40 19.11 -16.19 -20.54
CA PRO A 40 18.36 -15.51 -21.60
C PRO A 40 17.27 -14.57 -21.06
N ILE A 41 16.60 -14.96 -20.00
CA ILE A 41 15.55 -14.14 -19.34
C ILE A 41 16.18 -12.91 -18.67
N GLU A 42 17.32 -13.09 -18.02
CA GLU A 42 18.08 -12.00 -17.39
C GLU A 42 18.60 -11.02 -18.44
N ALA A 43 19.13 -11.50 -19.56
CA ALA A 43 19.60 -10.67 -20.65
C ALA A 43 18.46 -9.85 -21.27
N GLU A 44 17.26 -10.44 -21.40
CA GLU A 44 16.06 -9.76 -21.89
C GLU A 44 15.59 -8.68 -20.91
N ARG A 45 15.59 -8.97 -19.62
CA ARG A 45 15.26 -7.97 -18.58
C ARG A 45 16.22 -6.78 -18.61
N LEU A 46 17.52 -7.05 -18.69
CA LEU A 46 18.54 -5.99 -18.77
C LEU A 46 18.37 -5.13 -20.02
N ARG A 47 18.05 -5.75 -21.16
CA ARG A 47 17.74 -5.01 -22.39
C ARG A 47 16.51 -4.12 -22.22
N ASN A 48 15.41 -4.68 -21.70
CA ASN A 48 14.20 -3.93 -21.47
C ASN A 48 14.41 -2.75 -20.50
N ILE A 49 15.22 -2.93 -19.45
CA ILE A 49 15.58 -1.84 -18.53
C ILE A 49 16.39 -0.77 -19.23
N ALA A 50 17.33 -1.14 -20.11
CA ALA A 50 18.20 -0.21 -20.80
C ALA A 50 17.46 0.58 -21.92
N GLU A 51 16.46 -0.04 -22.54
CA GLU A 51 15.68 0.54 -23.64
C GLU A 51 14.42 1.28 -23.17
N ALA A 52 13.94 0.99 -21.94
CA ALA A 52 12.74 1.62 -21.42
C ALA A 52 12.99 3.08 -21.04
N ASP A 53 12.08 3.94 -21.43
CA ASP A 53 12.04 5.31 -20.93
C ASP A 53 11.64 5.31 -19.44
N THR A 54 12.26 6.19 -18.66
CA THR A 54 11.83 6.43 -17.29
C THR A 54 10.45 7.08 -17.27
N ILE A 55 9.65 6.80 -16.23
CA ILE A 55 8.38 7.49 -16.03
C ILE A 55 8.65 9.00 -15.99
N GLY A 56 8.01 9.74 -16.88
CA GLY A 56 8.24 11.16 -17.07
C GLY A 56 7.89 11.98 -15.81
N SER A 57 8.51 13.14 -15.65
CA SER A 57 8.15 14.09 -14.61
C SER A 57 6.92 14.90 -14.99
N ILE A 58 6.13 15.33 -13.99
CA ILE A 58 4.99 16.22 -14.19
C ILE A 58 5.48 17.57 -14.72
N PRO A 59 4.90 18.11 -15.82
CA PRO A 59 5.18 19.48 -16.22
C PRO A 59 4.74 20.46 -15.12
N PRO A 60 5.53 21.48 -14.77
CA PRO A 60 5.17 22.44 -13.74
C PRO A 60 3.89 23.16 -14.13
N PRO A 61 2.87 23.24 -13.25
CA PRO A 61 1.65 23.95 -13.56
C PRO A 61 1.90 25.45 -13.74
N ALA A 62 1.12 26.08 -14.60
CA ALA A 62 1.24 27.50 -14.89
C ALA A 62 1.12 28.40 -13.65
N ALA A 63 0.40 27.94 -12.61
CA ALA A 63 0.26 28.62 -11.32
C ALA A 63 1.58 28.71 -10.54
N LEU A 64 2.50 27.79 -10.70
CA LEU A 64 3.84 27.84 -10.07
C LEU A 64 4.71 28.97 -10.67
N MET A 65 4.39 29.44 -11.85
CA MET A 65 5.09 30.59 -12.45
C MET A 65 4.79 31.93 -11.72
N LYS A 66 3.67 32.02 -11.01
CA LYS A 66 3.29 33.22 -10.22
C LYS A 66 3.98 33.28 -8.84
N GLY A 67 4.60 32.18 -8.39
CA GLY A 67 5.27 32.07 -7.09
C GLY A 67 6.79 32.08 -7.17
N ALA A 68 7.42 32.95 -7.97
CA ALA A 68 8.86 32.99 -8.22
C ALA A 68 9.72 33.00 -6.93
N VAL A 69 9.23 33.61 -5.85
CA VAL A 69 9.93 33.67 -4.56
C VAL A 69 9.90 32.33 -3.86
N LYS A 70 8.75 31.66 -3.79
CA LYS A 70 8.61 30.29 -3.21
C LYS A 70 9.42 29.26 -3.98
N LYS A 71 9.47 29.39 -5.31
CA LYS A 71 10.27 28.53 -6.19
C LYS A 71 11.78 28.68 -5.90
N GLY A 72 12.24 29.90 -5.63
CA GLY A 72 13.65 30.17 -5.25
C GLY A 72 14.05 29.44 -3.97
N VAL A 73 13.22 29.47 -2.94
CA VAL A 73 13.48 28.79 -1.64
C VAL A 73 13.47 27.27 -1.82
N ALA A 74 12.49 26.73 -2.54
CA ALA A 74 12.43 25.28 -2.82
C ALA A 74 13.66 24.77 -3.58
N LEU A 75 14.13 25.52 -4.58
CA LEU A 75 15.35 25.18 -5.33
C LEU A 75 16.61 25.28 -4.47
N MET A 76 16.69 26.25 -3.55
CA MET A 76 17.81 26.37 -2.62
C MET A 76 17.88 25.19 -1.62
N ASN A 77 16.74 24.63 -1.25
CA ASN A 77 16.63 23.48 -0.37
C ASN A 77 16.70 22.13 -1.11
N GLY A 78 16.91 22.14 -2.44
CA GLY A 78 17.06 20.93 -3.24
C GLY A 78 15.73 20.19 -3.52
N VAL A 79 14.58 20.79 -3.22
CA VAL A 79 13.25 20.21 -3.50
C VAL A 79 12.60 20.91 -4.69
N SER A 80 12.33 20.17 -5.75
CA SER A 80 11.57 20.66 -6.89
C SER A 80 10.08 20.75 -6.54
N PRO A 81 9.37 21.86 -6.88
CA PRO A 81 7.92 21.94 -6.75
C PRO A 81 7.17 20.81 -7.48
N SER A 82 7.72 20.31 -8.58
CA SER A 82 7.17 19.16 -9.30
C SER A 82 7.29 17.85 -8.49
N LEU A 83 8.34 17.71 -7.67
CA LEU A 83 8.48 16.54 -6.79
C LEU A 83 7.43 16.55 -5.68
N LEU A 84 7.16 17.69 -5.05
CA LEU A 84 6.10 17.80 -4.05
C LEU A 84 4.73 17.43 -4.66
N MET A 85 4.42 17.96 -5.85
CA MET A 85 3.17 17.63 -6.54
C MET A 85 3.08 16.15 -6.91
N ASP A 86 4.19 15.55 -7.35
CA ASP A 86 4.25 14.12 -7.67
C ASP A 86 3.96 13.27 -6.43
N LYS A 87 4.54 13.65 -5.28
CA LYS A 87 4.30 12.97 -4.01
C LYS A 87 2.88 13.21 -3.46
N VAL A 88 2.30 14.38 -3.66
CA VAL A 88 0.87 14.61 -3.36
C VAL A 88 0.00 13.71 -4.25
N GLY A 89 0.33 13.56 -5.55
CA GLY A 89 -0.37 12.65 -6.44
C GLY A 89 -0.25 11.18 -6.02
N GLU A 90 0.94 10.78 -5.57
CA GLU A 90 1.17 9.45 -4.98
C GLU A 90 0.22 9.20 -3.79
N ARG A 91 0.13 10.18 -2.87
CA ARG A 91 -0.75 10.09 -1.71
C ARG A 91 -2.22 10.04 -2.11
N ILE A 92 -2.67 10.87 -3.07
CA ILE A 92 -4.05 10.81 -3.60
C ILE A 92 -4.40 9.40 -4.09
N ALA A 93 -3.49 8.74 -4.81
CA ALA A 93 -3.71 7.38 -5.29
C ALA A 93 -3.75 6.36 -4.15
N PHE A 94 -2.90 6.54 -3.15
CA PHE A 94 -2.81 5.66 -1.98
C PHE A 94 -4.08 5.75 -1.12
N GLU A 95 -4.48 6.95 -0.68
CA GLU A 95 -5.67 7.18 0.15
C GLU A 95 -6.97 6.72 -0.53
N ARG A 96 -7.06 6.95 -1.85
CA ARG A 96 -8.18 6.40 -2.63
C ARG A 96 -8.19 4.87 -2.61
N THR A 97 -7.01 4.24 -2.60
CA THR A 97 -6.89 2.79 -2.50
C THR A 97 -7.18 2.32 -1.08
N GLY A 98 -6.72 3.05 -0.05
CA GLY A 98 -7.04 2.84 1.37
C GLY A 98 -8.54 2.83 1.62
N THR A 99 -9.25 3.86 1.15
CA THR A 99 -10.73 3.89 1.22
C THR A 99 -11.37 2.62 0.66
N ARG A 100 -10.92 2.14 -0.51
CA ARG A 100 -11.43 0.91 -1.14
C ARG A 100 -11.01 -0.36 -0.38
N LEU A 101 -9.82 -0.35 0.19
CA LEU A 101 -9.30 -1.45 1.01
C LEU A 101 -10.22 -1.67 2.22
N TYR A 102 -10.56 -0.59 2.92
CA TYR A 102 -11.45 -0.66 4.07
C TYR A 102 -12.90 -0.97 3.68
N ASP A 103 -13.41 -0.49 2.56
CA ASP A 103 -14.72 -0.91 2.02
C ASP A 103 -14.75 -2.44 1.79
N ALA A 104 -13.68 -3.00 1.22
CA ALA A 104 -13.57 -4.44 1.00
C ALA A 104 -13.40 -5.22 2.32
N LEU A 105 -12.61 -4.69 3.26
CA LEU A 105 -12.40 -5.30 4.57
C LEU A 105 -13.69 -5.31 5.40
N ILE A 106 -14.46 -4.22 5.40
CA ILE A 106 -15.77 -4.14 6.05
C ILE A 106 -16.72 -5.21 5.46
N SER A 107 -16.78 -5.32 4.13
CA SER A 107 -17.63 -6.30 3.46
C SER A 107 -17.23 -7.72 3.84
N LYS A 108 -15.92 -8.01 3.87
CA LYS A 108 -15.41 -9.33 4.27
C LYS A 108 -15.70 -9.63 5.73
N TYR A 109 -15.43 -8.66 6.63
CA TYR A 109 -15.70 -8.80 8.05
C TYR A 109 -17.17 -9.14 8.32
N MET A 110 -18.10 -8.38 7.74
CA MET A 110 -19.54 -8.62 7.90
C MET A 110 -19.94 -10.01 7.40
N THR A 111 -19.40 -10.44 6.24
CA THR A 111 -19.70 -11.75 5.67
C THR A 111 -19.17 -12.90 6.54
N LEU A 112 -17.95 -12.79 7.06
CA LEU A 112 -17.35 -13.82 7.91
C LEU A 112 -18.00 -13.87 9.29
N ALA A 113 -18.30 -12.73 9.89
CA ALA A 113 -19.00 -12.65 11.17
C ALA A 113 -20.39 -13.32 11.08
N GLU A 114 -21.14 -13.09 9.99
CA GLU A 114 -22.43 -13.71 9.77
C GLU A 114 -22.32 -15.22 9.48
N ALA A 115 -21.38 -15.62 8.61
CA ALA A 115 -21.30 -17.00 8.13
C ALA A 115 -20.63 -17.98 9.10
N THR A 116 -19.65 -17.51 9.87
CA THR A 116 -18.77 -18.36 10.70
C THR A 116 -18.77 -17.99 12.18
N GLY A 117 -19.33 -16.84 12.54
CA GLY A 117 -19.21 -16.26 13.88
C GLY A 117 -17.79 -15.78 14.20
N GLU A 118 -16.92 -15.63 13.17
CA GLU A 118 -15.58 -15.05 13.32
C GLU A 118 -15.73 -13.56 13.63
N ASP A 119 -15.20 -13.13 14.77
CA ASP A 119 -15.28 -11.74 15.22
C ASP A 119 -13.88 -11.21 15.58
N LEU A 120 -13.75 -9.90 15.55
CA LEU A 120 -12.55 -9.22 15.99
C LEU A 120 -12.67 -8.88 17.48
N PRO A 121 -11.57 -8.91 18.24
CA PRO A 121 -11.60 -8.43 19.61
C PRO A 121 -11.97 -6.94 19.64
N PRO A 122 -12.75 -6.50 20.64
CA PRO A 122 -13.04 -5.08 20.81
C PRO A 122 -11.74 -4.32 21.14
N LEU A 123 -11.68 -3.06 20.69
CA LEU A 123 -10.49 -2.20 20.85
C LEU A 123 -10.17 -1.84 22.29
N ASP A 124 -11.15 -1.90 23.19
CA ASP A 124 -10.97 -1.66 24.63
C ASP A 124 -10.02 -2.66 25.30
N THR A 125 -9.67 -3.76 24.63
CA THR A 125 -8.71 -4.76 25.09
C THR A 125 -7.27 -4.50 24.65
N ILE A 126 -7.03 -3.49 23.81
CA ILE A 126 -5.70 -3.16 23.30
C ILE A 126 -5.19 -1.88 23.98
N THR A 127 -4.27 -2.04 24.91
CA THR A 127 -3.49 -0.92 25.46
C THR A 127 -2.28 -0.71 24.57
N ILE A 128 -2.23 0.40 23.85
CA ILE A 128 -1.04 0.80 23.10
C ILE A 128 -0.26 1.77 24.00
N GLU A 129 0.92 1.34 24.46
CA GLU A 129 1.89 2.23 25.09
C GLU A 129 2.71 2.89 23.97
N ASP A 130 2.61 4.21 23.82
CA ASP A 130 3.56 4.94 22.99
C ASP A 130 4.93 5.04 23.68
N GLY A 131 5.98 5.38 22.91
CA GLY A 131 7.35 5.43 23.42
C GLY A 131 7.60 6.45 24.55
N ASP A 132 6.63 7.32 24.85
CA ASP A 132 6.67 8.35 25.90
C ASP A 132 5.84 7.96 27.14
N GLY A 133 5.22 6.78 27.16
CA GLY A 133 4.45 6.25 28.26
C GLY A 133 3.05 6.86 28.41
N GLU A 134 2.57 7.64 27.45
CA GLU A 134 1.18 8.01 27.35
C GLU A 134 0.38 6.88 26.70
N ALA A 135 -0.54 6.31 27.47
CA ALA A 135 -1.49 5.34 26.95
C ALA A 135 -2.42 6.06 25.94
N VAL A 136 -2.27 5.79 24.66
CA VAL A 136 -3.30 6.13 23.66
C VAL A 136 -4.51 5.28 24.01
N ILE A 137 -5.47 5.87 24.70
CA ILE A 137 -6.75 5.23 24.98
C ILE A 137 -7.46 5.06 23.64
N ALA A 138 -7.41 3.84 23.09
CA ALA A 138 -8.32 3.45 22.02
C ALA A 138 -9.74 3.83 22.48
N ARG A 139 -10.55 4.40 21.59
CA ARG A 139 -11.89 4.91 21.94
C ARG A 139 -12.67 3.79 22.60
N ILE A 140 -12.81 3.87 23.91
CA ILE A 140 -13.49 2.88 24.76
C ILE A 140 -14.93 2.76 24.23
N GLY A 141 -15.30 1.56 23.79
CA GLY A 141 -16.67 1.21 23.40
C GLY A 141 -16.99 1.20 21.90
N GLU A 142 -16.00 1.40 21.00
CA GLU A 142 -16.22 1.14 19.57
C GLU A 142 -16.27 -0.38 19.30
N THR A 143 -17.29 -0.82 18.58
CA THR A 143 -17.29 -2.16 18.01
C THR A 143 -16.26 -2.26 16.87
N PRO A 144 -15.75 -3.47 16.55
CA PRO A 144 -14.84 -3.64 15.42
C PRO A 144 -15.36 -3.05 14.11
N LEU A 145 -16.66 -3.17 13.84
CA LEU A 145 -17.28 -2.61 12.64
C LEU A 145 -17.29 -1.08 12.63
N GLU A 146 -17.56 -0.45 13.78
CA GLU A 146 -17.50 1.01 13.92
C GLU A 146 -16.09 1.51 13.72
N THR A 147 -15.10 0.81 14.28
CA THR A 147 -13.68 1.13 14.07
C THR A 147 -13.30 1.06 12.59
N LEU A 148 -13.63 -0.04 11.89
CA LEU A 148 -13.32 -0.18 10.48
C LEU A 148 -13.98 0.92 9.63
N ARG A 149 -15.22 1.31 9.96
CA ARG A 149 -15.92 2.41 9.29
C ARG A 149 -15.26 3.75 9.55
N ARG A 150 -14.85 4.01 10.79
CA ARG A 150 -14.15 5.24 11.15
C ARG A 150 -12.83 5.37 10.38
N ILE A 151 -12.00 4.33 10.36
CA ILE A 151 -10.75 4.35 9.61
C ILE A 151 -11.02 4.57 8.12
N ARG A 152 -12.00 3.89 7.54
CA ARG A 152 -12.42 4.09 6.15
C ARG A 152 -12.80 5.55 5.86
N ASP A 153 -13.49 6.21 6.79
CA ASP A 153 -13.92 7.61 6.64
C ASP A 153 -12.73 8.57 6.84
N GLU A 154 -11.75 8.22 7.68
CA GLU A 154 -10.48 8.94 7.83
C GLU A 154 -9.68 8.87 6.52
N GLU A 155 -9.48 7.68 5.92
CA GLU A 155 -8.85 7.50 4.60
C GLU A 155 -9.52 8.35 3.52
N HIS A 156 -10.87 8.36 3.51
CA HIS A 156 -11.61 9.20 2.58
C HIS A 156 -11.40 10.69 2.83
N GLY A 157 -11.33 11.11 4.09
CA GLY A 157 -11.01 12.48 4.49
C GLY A 157 -9.62 12.90 4.01
N HIS A 158 -8.61 12.04 4.19
CA HIS A 158 -7.24 12.26 3.70
C HIS A 158 -7.22 12.41 2.17
N PHE A 159 -7.90 11.52 1.46
CA PHE A 159 -8.04 11.62 0.01
C PHE A 159 -8.60 12.97 -0.44
N LEU A 160 -9.69 13.45 0.17
CA LEU A 160 -10.31 14.74 -0.17
C LEU A 160 -9.37 15.91 0.16
N MET A 161 -8.72 15.89 1.32
CA MET A 161 -7.74 16.90 1.73
C MET A 161 -6.59 17.01 0.74
N LEU A 162 -6.04 15.89 0.29
CA LEU A 162 -4.96 15.87 -0.70
C LEU A 162 -5.41 16.36 -2.08
N CYS A 163 -6.65 16.11 -2.48
CA CYS A 163 -7.23 16.68 -3.71
C CYS A 163 -7.30 18.22 -3.65
N GLU A 164 -7.67 18.76 -2.48
CA GLU A 164 -7.62 20.21 -2.24
C GLU A 164 -6.19 20.75 -2.32
N VAL A 165 -5.24 20.09 -1.66
CA VAL A 165 -3.83 20.49 -1.68
C VAL A 165 -3.28 20.46 -3.11
N MET A 166 -3.57 19.42 -3.90
CA MET A 166 -3.17 19.36 -5.30
C MET A 166 -3.70 20.55 -6.08
N THR A 167 -4.96 20.90 -5.89
CA THR A 167 -5.60 22.06 -6.52
C THR A 167 -4.97 23.38 -6.07
N GLN A 168 -4.66 23.54 -4.79
CA GLN A 168 -3.96 24.72 -4.23
C GLN A 168 -2.55 24.87 -4.82
N LEU A 169 -1.87 23.78 -5.08
CA LEU A 169 -0.56 23.76 -5.76
C LEU A 169 -0.68 24.04 -7.26
N GLY A 170 -1.90 24.13 -7.80
CA GLY A 170 -2.18 24.39 -9.22
C GLY A 170 -2.12 23.13 -10.09
N GLY A 171 -2.21 21.96 -9.50
CA GLY A 171 -2.30 20.67 -10.18
C GLY A 171 -3.72 20.21 -10.40
N ASP A 172 -3.85 19.11 -11.11
CA ASP A 172 -5.11 18.40 -11.35
C ASP A 172 -5.16 17.16 -10.42
N PRO A 173 -6.08 17.10 -9.44
CA PRO A 173 -6.19 15.98 -8.53
C PRO A 173 -6.64 14.67 -9.21
N THR A 174 -7.09 14.74 -10.45
CA THR A 174 -7.47 13.56 -11.26
C THR A 174 -6.33 13.04 -12.12
N ALA A 175 -5.23 13.79 -12.23
CA ALA A 175 -4.09 13.39 -13.03
C ALA A 175 -3.31 12.23 -12.37
N GLN A 176 -2.96 11.25 -13.18
CA GLN A 176 -2.06 10.18 -12.74
C GLN A 176 -0.63 10.68 -12.84
N THR A 177 -0.02 10.95 -11.68
CA THR A 177 1.38 11.35 -11.61
C THR A 177 2.30 10.13 -11.69
N PRO A 178 3.59 10.27 -12.02
CA PRO A 178 4.53 9.15 -12.07
C PRO A 178 4.57 8.33 -10.76
N CYS A 179 4.66 9.01 -9.61
CA CYS A 179 4.65 8.31 -8.32
C CYS A 179 3.28 7.70 -8.00
N ALA A 180 2.15 8.31 -8.45
CA ALA A 180 0.82 7.72 -8.31
C ALA A 180 0.68 6.41 -9.10
N ASP A 181 1.26 6.32 -10.28
CA ASP A 181 1.28 5.09 -11.09
C ASP A 181 2.02 3.96 -10.36
N VAL A 182 3.20 4.27 -9.82
CA VAL A 182 4.00 3.31 -9.04
C VAL A 182 3.27 2.87 -7.78
N ALA A 183 2.70 3.81 -7.00
CA ALA A 183 1.96 3.51 -5.78
C ALA A 183 0.72 2.66 -6.05
N GLY A 184 -0.04 2.98 -7.11
CA GLY A 184 -1.19 2.20 -7.52
C GLY A 184 -0.83 0.76 -7.89
N THR A 185 0.31 0.55 -8.54
CA THR A 185 0.82 -0.79 -8.84
C THR A 185 1.28 -1.53 -7.58
N ALA A 186 2.01 -0.85 -6.69
CA ALA A 186 2.55 -1.45 -5.46
C ALA A 186 1.43 -1.89 -4.49
N THR A 187 0.36 -1.12 -4.38
CA THR A 187 -0.75 -1.38 -3.44
C THR A 187 -1.77 -2.39 -3.95
N MET A 188 -1.71 -2.76 -5.23
CA MET A 188 -2.66 -3.68 -5.85
C MET A 188 -2.70 -5.04 -5.14
N GLY A 189 -1.56 -5.56 -4.69
CA GLY A 189 -1.46 -6.84 -3.99
C GLY A 189 -2.18 -6.83 -2.64
N VAL A 190 -2.16 -5.73 -1.91
CA VAL A 190 -2.85 -5.58 -0.62
C VAL A 190 -4.36 -5.72 -0.82
N LEU A 191 -4.92 -4.99 -1.78
CA LEU A 191 -6.35 -5.07 -2.11
C LEU A 191 -6.74 -6.47 -2.59
N GLN A 192 -5.89 -7.13 -3.38
CA GLN A 192 -6.12 -8.50 -3.84
C GLN A 192 -6.21 -9.50 -2.67
N VAL A 193 -5.37 -9.36 -1.65
CA VAL A 193 -5.46 -10.22 -0.45
C VAL A 193 -6.80 -10.04 0.24
N VAL A 194 -7.26 -8.81 0.44
CA VAL A 194 -8.52 -8.54 1.15
C VAL A 194 -9.73 -9.02 0.34
N THR A 195 -9.69 -8.90 -0.98
CA THR A 195 -10.81 -9.31 -1.85
C THR A 195 -10.80 -10.79 -2.22
N ASP A 196 -9.71 -11.53 -1.97
CA ASP A 196 -9.66 -12.97 -2.25
C ASP A 196 -10.60 -13.72 -1.29
N PRO A 197 -11.60 -14.47 -1.80
CA PRO A 197 -12.57 -15.17 -0.96
C PRO A 197 -11.95 -16.24 -0.05
N ARG A 198 -10.73 -16.66 -0.32
CA ARG A 198 -10.02 -17.71 0.43
C ARG A 198 -9.21 -17.20 1.62
N THR A 199 -8.98 -15.89 1.71
CA THR A 199 -8.20 -15.32 2.81
C THR A 199 -9.04 -15.17 4.06
N THR A 200 -8.42 -15.49 5.20
CA THR A 200 -9.03 -15.29 6.53
C THR A 200 -8.99 -13.81 6.92
N LEU A 201 -9.80 -13.44 7.92
CA LEU A 201 -9.80 -12.09 8.47
C LEU A 201 -8.42 -11.68 9.00
N ALA A 202 -7.72 -12.56 9.71
CA ALA A 202 -6.35 -12.32 10.19
C ALA A 202 -5.36 -12.02 9.05
N GLN A 203 -5.46 -12.73 7.92
CA GLN A 203 -4.64 -12.45 6.74
C GLN A 203 -4.96 -11.09 6.11
N CYS A 204 -6.24 -10.71 6.11
CA CYS A 204 -6.65 -9.40 5.61
C CYS A 204 -6.18 -8.27 6.51
N LEU A 205 -6.24 -8.43 7.84
CA LEU A 205 -5.70 -7.45 8.78
C LEU A 205 -4.18 -7.30 8.66
N ASN A 206 -3.46 -8.40 8.42
CA ASN A 206 -2.02 -8.32 8.14
C ASN A 206 -1.72 -7.54 6.84
N ALA A 207 -2.55 -7.68 5.82
CA ALA A 207 -2.42 -6.90 4.59
C ALA A 207 -2.74 -5.41 4.83
N ALA A 208 -3.78 -5.10 5.62
CA ALA A 208 -4.08 -3.74 6.03
C ALA A 208 -2.91 -3.12 6.83
N LEU A 209 -2.34 -3.86 7.79
CA LEU A 209 -1.16 -3.40 8.55
C LEU A 209 0.02 -3.02 7.64
N ILE A 210 0.27 -3.75 6.56
CA ILE A 210 1.31 -3.40 5.58
C ILE A 210 1.00 -2.05 4.93
N ALA A 211 -0.28 -1.78 4.60
CA ALA A 211 -0.70 -0.50 4.05
C ALA A 211 -0.49 0.62 5.07
N GLU A 212 -0.94 0.46 6.31
CA GLU A 212 -0.83 1.47 7.38
C GLU A 212 0.62 1.85 7.69
N LEU A 213 1.52 0.87 7.79
CA LEU A 213 2.95 1.15 8.01
C LEU A 213 3.57 1.95 6.84
N THR A 214 3.15 1.64 5.61
CA THR A 214 3.59 2.40 4.43
C THR A 214 2.99 3.80 4.43
N ASP A 215 1.75 3.91 4.87
CA ASP A 215 1.00 5.17 4.99
C ASP A 215 1.71 6.14 5.92
N THR A 216 1.93 5.74 7.16
CA THR A 216 2.61 6.54 8.20
C THR A 216 3.94 7.09 7.68
N ALA A 217 4.81 6.23 7.14
CA ALA A 217 6.11 6.65 6.62
C ALA A 217 5.99 7.63 5.44
N SER A 218 4.93 7.50 4.63
CA SER A 218 4.70 8.37 3.48
C SER A 218 4.17 9.74 3.88
N TRP A 219 3.36 9.84 4.94
CA TRP A 219 2.92 11.11 5.51
C TRP A 219 4.09 11.89 6.12
N GLU A 220 4.95 11.23 6.89
CA GLU A 220 6.18 11.82 7.43
C GLU A 220 7.06 12.41 6.30
N LEU A 221 7.27 11.63 5.23
CA LEU A 221 8.03 12.08 4.07
C LEU A 221 7.37 13.28 3.39
N LEU A 222 6.05 13.27 3.22
CA LEU A 222 5.33 14.37 2.57
C LEU A 222 5.40 15.66 3.38
N SER A 223 5.25 15.59 4.71
CA SER A 223 5.40 16.72 5.64
C SER A 223 6.83 17.31 5.56
N GLU A 224 7.87 16.44 5.57
CA GLU A 224 9.25 16.89 5.41
C GLU A 224 9.49 17.57 4.06
N LEU A 225 8.95 17.02 2.96
CA LEU A 225 9.05 17.61 1.63
C LEU A 225 8.35 18.98 1.55
N ALA A 226 7.16 19.10 2.14
CA ALA A 226 6.43 20.36 2.20
C ALA A 226 7.23 21.43 2.96
N THR A 227 7.81 21.07 4.10
CA THR A 227 8.68 21.95 4.87
C THR A 227 9.87 22.43 4.03
N LYS A 228 10.59 21.51 3.39
CA LYS A 228 11.74 21.83 2.52
C LYS A 228 11.35 22.66 1.30
N ALA A 229 10.13 22.48 0.79
CA ALA A 229 9.58 23.29 -0.30
C ALA A 229 9.11 24.68 0.14
N GLY A 230 9.22 25.04 1.43
CA GLY A 230 8.76 26.32 1.97
C GLY A 230 7.24 26.41 2.06
N GLN A 231 6.55 25.29 2.20
CA GLN A 231 5.11 25.15 2.32
C GLN A 231 4.74 24.72 3.75
N GLY A 232 5.17 25.49 4.76
CA GLY A 232 4.95 25.17 6.18
C GLY A 232 3.49 24.90 6.53
N ASP A 233 2.57 25.74 6.01
CA ASP A 233 1.12 25.55 6.22
C ASP A 233 0.62 24.19 5.72
N LEU A 234 1.23 23.63 4.68
CA LEU A 234 0.89 22.28 4.19
C LEU A 234 1.55 21.19 5.04
N ALA A 235 2.78 21.43 5.50
CA ALA A 235 3.46 20.49 6.39
C ALA A 235 2.71 20.26 7.71
N ASP A 236 2.08 21.32 8.24
CA ASP A 236 1.25 21.26 9.46
C ASP A 236 -0.12 20.56 9.21
N ARG A 237 -0.51 20.37 7.96
CA ARG A 237 -1.75 19.67 7.58
C ARG A 237 -1.52 18.18 7.34
N PHE A 238 -0.30 17.80 7.06
CA PHE A 238 0.14 16.43 6.79
C PHE A 238 0.57 15.72 8.08
#